data_c0639a6cc7373a5cc3875b2cd2beeb29
#
_entry.id   c0639a6cc7373a5cc3875b2cd2beeb29
#
_cell.length_a   1.000
_cell.length_b   1.000
_cell.length_c   1.000
_cell.angle_alpha   90.00
_cell.angle_beta   90.00
_cell.angle_gamma   90.00
#
_symmetry.space_group_name_H-M   'P 1'
#
loop_
_entity.id
_entity.type
_entity.pdbx_description
1 polymer ?
#
loop_
_entity_poly.entity_id
_entity_poly.type
_entity_poly.pdbx_seq_one_letter_code
_entity_poly.pdbx_strand_id
1 'polypeptide(L)'
;MNEEIIAKAGEIILQKTGAESYCVLALIDGDGYPTASTISVSKADGINWLTFCTGLEGRKAKRIEKCGRAAVCFNADGAYNITLVGTIEIVTDPEVKAEMWYDGLSMHFSGADDPAYCVLRFRTERYNLFIDWKEALGTL
;
A
#
# COMPACT_ATOMS: atom_id res chain seq x y z
N MET A 1 -15.11 -19.98 -5.28
CA MET A 1 -14.26 -19.41 -6.31
C MET A 1 -13.53 -18.18 -5.81
N ASN A 2 -12.41 -17.87 -6.41
CA ASN A 2 -11.56 -16.78 -5.94
C ASN A 2 -12.23 -15.40 -6.09
N GLU A 3 -13.06 -15.20 -7.09
CA GLU A 3 -13.72 -13.90 -7.34
C GLU A 3 -14.49 -13.36 -6.13
N GLU A 4 -15.18 -14.24 -5.42
CA GLU A 4 -15.94 -13.82 -4.24
C GLU A 4 -15.02 -13.35 -3.12
N ILE A 5 -13.93 -14.07 -2.88
CA ILE A 5 -12.96 -13.72 -1.84
C ILE A 5 -12.19 -12.45 -2.24
N ILE A 6 -11.85 -12.31 -3.52
CA ILE A 6 -11.20 -11.11 -4.05
C ILE A 6 -12.09 -9.89 -3.85
N ALA A 7 -13.39 -10.01 -4.13
CA ALA A 7 -14.33 -8.91 -3.92
C ALA A 7 -14.42 -8.50 -2.45
N LYS A 8 -14.48 -9.48 -1.54
CA LYS A 8 -14.49 -9.21 -0.10
C LYS A 8 -13.20 -8.53 0.37
N ALA A 9 -12.06 -8.99 -0.13
CA ALA A 9 -10.77 -8.37 0.18
C ALA A 9 -10.75 -6.90 -0.27
N GLY A 10 -11.26 -6.61 -1.46
CA GLY A 10 -11.37 -5.25 -1.96
C GLY A 10 -12.25 -4.36 -1.08
N GLU A 11 -13.36 -4.88 -0.58
CA GLU A 11 -14.22 -4.16 0.35
C GLU A 11 -13.52 -3.85 1.67
N ILE A 12 -12.77 -4.82 2.20
CA ILE A 12 -12.00 -4.63 3.43
C ILE A 12 -10.93 -3.57 3.24
N ILE A 13 -10.19 -3.62 2.13
CA ILE A 13 -9.16 -2.64 1.82
C ILE A 13 -9.78 -1.24 1.72
N LEU A 14 -10.93 -1.11 1.07
CA LEU A 14 -11.62 0.16 0.95
C LEU A 14 -11.99 0.73 2.33
N GLN A 15 -12.48 -0.10 3.25
CA GLN A 15 -12.79 0.30 4.62
C GLN A 15 -11.55 0.71 5.41
N LYS A 16 -10.38 0.18 5.05
CA LYS A 16 -9.09 0.46 5.72
C LYS A 16 -8.27 1.49 4.95
N THR A 17 -8.89 2.25 4.08
CA THR A 17 -8.26 3.34 3.34
C THR A 17 -8.54 4.66 4.06
N GLY A 18 -7.52 5.48 4.23
CA GLY A 18 -7.63 6.77 4.91
C GLY A 18 -6.65 6.94 6.05
N ALA A 19 -6.58 8.17 6.58
CA ALA A 19 -5.54 8.61 7.53
C ALA A 19 -5.56 7.88 8.87
N GLU A 20 -6.69 7.34 9.29
CA GLU A 20 -6.83 6.70 10.60
C GLU A 20 -6.72 5.18 10.55
N SER A 21 -6.48 4.64 9.37
CA SER A 21 -6.34 3.19 9.17
C SER A 21 -4.94 2.89 8.66
N TYR A 22 -4.43 1.72 9.04
CA TYR A 22 -3.06 1.33 8.69
C TYR A 22 -3.03 -0.09 8.16
N CYS A 23 -2.11 -0.33 7.23
CA CYS A 23 -1.71 -1.65 6.81
C CYS A 23 -0.21 -1.79 7.06
N VAL A 24 0.32 -2.97 6.82
CA VAL A 24 1.77 -3.21 6.87
C VAL A 24 2.30 -3.18 5.45
N LEU A 25 3.35 -2.39 5.23
CA LEU A 25 4.09 -2.36 3.98
C LEU A 25 5.46 -2.98 4.23
N ALA A 26 5.77 -4.01 3.47
CA ALA A 26 7.06 -4.70 3.52
C ALA A 26 7.91 -4.32 2.32
N LEU A 27 9.14 -3.91 2.58
CA LEU A 27 10.10 -3.46 1.57
C LEU A 27 11.43 -4.14 1.82
N ILE A 28 12.27 -4.20 0.78
CA ILE A 28 13.63 -4.76 0.90
C ILE A 28 14.59 -3.60 1.20
N ASP A 29 15.39 -3.73 2.26
CA ASP A 29 16.36 -2.70 2.62
C ASP A 29 17.66 -2.82 1.82
N GLY A 30 18.61 -1.90 2.07
CA GLY A 30 19.86 -1.85 1.34
C GLY A 30 20.77 -3.08 1.53
N ASP A 31 20.53 -3.87 2.57
CA ASP A 31 21.27 -5.10 2.85
C ASP A 31 20.55 -6.35 2.36
N GLY A 32 19.43 -6.18 1.67
CA GLY A 32 18.64 -7.29 1.11
C GLY A 32 17.67 -7.93 2.08
N TYR A 33 17.45 -7.35 3.25
CA TYR A 33 16.50 -7.89 4.23
C TYR A 33 15.09 -7.35 4.01
N PRO A 34 14.06 -8.18 4.19
CA PRO A 34 12.69 -7.70 4.24
C PRO A 34 12.48 -6.90 5.52
N THR A 35 11.83 -5.75 5.38
CA THR A 35 11.49 -4.87 6.49
C THR A 35 10.00 -4.58 6.42
N ALA A 36 9.38 -4.35 7.57
CA ALA A 36 7.94 -4.13 7.64
C ALA A 36 7.64 -2.94 8.54
N SER A 37 6.72 -2.09 8.10
CA SER A 37 6.27 -0.93 8.87
C SER A 37 4.83 -0.61 8.51
N THR A 38 4.17 0.18 9.36
CA THR A 38 2.77 0.57 9.09
C THR A 38 2.71 1.84 8.25
N ILE A 39 1.67 1.92 7.42
CA ILE A 39 1.39 3.08 6.58
C ILE A 39 -0.11 3.12 6.27
N SER A 40 -0.63 4.32 6.01
CA SER A 40 -2.02 4.48 5.59
C SER A 40 -2.14 4.43 4.07
N VAL A 41 -3.17 3.76 3.58
CA VAL A 41 -3.49 3.72 2.15
C VAL A 41 -4.24 4.99 1.79
N SER A 42 -3.83 5.69 0.75
CA SER A 42 -4.55 6.88 0.27
C SER A 42 -5.68 6.52 -0.69
N LYS A 43 -5.44 5.63 -1.64
CA LYS A 43 -6.47 5.08 -2.55
C LYS A 43 -6.15 3.64 -2.91
N ALA A 44 -7.17 2.92 -3.35
CA ALA A 44 -7.02 1.54 -3.81
C ALA A 44 -8.06 1.22 -4.88
N ASP A 45 -7.75 0.27 -5.73
CA ASP A 45 -8.68 -0.33 -6.69
C ASP A 45 -8.78 -1.83 -6.37
N GLY A 46 -9.68 -2.18 -5.47
CA GLY A 46 -9.79 -3.55 -5.00
C GLY A 46 -8.45 -4.04 -4.47
N ILE A 47 -8.01 -5.21 -4.93
CA ILE A 47 -6.69 -5.74 -4.60
C ILE A 47 -5.65 -5.41 -5.69
N ASN A 48 -6.05 -4.72 -6.77
CA ASN A 48 -5.21 -4.53 -7.96
C ASN A 48 -4.04 -3.59 -7.72
N TRP A 49 -4.30 -2.45 -7.11
CA TRP A 49 -3.26 -1.47 -6.80
C TRP A 49 -3.66 -0.63 -5.59
N LEU A 50 -2.65 -0.11 -4.92
CA LEU A 50 -2.82 0.80 -3.78
C LEU A 50 -1.82 1.94 -3.89
N THR A 51 -2.20 3.10 -3.34
CA THR A 51 -1.28 4.23 -3.25
C THR A 51 -1.10 4.64 -1.79
N PHE A 52 0.09 5.17 -1.53
CA PHE A 52 0.47 5.69 -0.21
C PHE A 52 1.12 7.05 -0.40
N CYS A 53 1.01 7.91 0.60
CA CYS A 53 1.64 9.23 0.58
C CYS A 53 2.74 9.26 1.65
N THR A 54 3.94 9.69 1.27
CA THR A 54 5.09 9.67 2.18
C THR A 54 6.12 10.74 1.79
N GLY A 55 7.16 10.88 2.59
CA GLY A 55 8.26 11.78 2.30
C GLY A 55 9.29 11.17 1.38
N LEU A 56 9.72 11.94 0.38
CA LEU A 56 10.70 11.51 -0.61
C LEU A 56 12.07 11.20 0.01
N GLU A 57 12.42 11.87 1.10
CA GLU A 57 13.69 11.65 1.81
C GLU A 57 13.60 10.58 2.90
N GLY A 58 12.43 9.97 3.09
CA GLY A 58 12.24 8.94 4.11
C GLY A 58 12.82 7.59 3.73
N ARG A 59 12.87 6.68 4.69
CA ARG A 59 13.44 5.34 4.50
C ARG A 59 12.68 4.51 3.47
N LYS A 60 11.35 4.65 3.43
CA LYS A 60 10.53 3.90 2.46
C LYS A 60 10.92 4.25 1.03
N ALA A 61 10.96 5.54 0.72
CA ALA A 61 11.34 5.99 -0.61
C ALA A 61 12.76 5.56 -0.98
N LYS A 62 13.71 5.67 -0.04
CA LYS A 62 15.10 5.27 -0.27
C LYS A 62 15.23 3.77 -0.58
N ARG A 63 14.46 2.93 0.10
CA ARG A 63 14.45 1.49 -0.16
C ARG A 63 13.87 1.18 -1.53
N ILE A 64 12.76 1.84 -1.89
CA ILE A 64 12.10 1.63 -3.18
C ILE A 64 13.00 2.05 -4.35
N GLU A 65 13.80 3.11 -4.20
CA GLU A 65 14.77 3.52 -5.21
C GLU A 65 15.74 2.40 -5.58
N LYS A 66 16.07 1.54 -4.61
CA LYS A 66 17.02 0.44 -4.82
C LYS A 66 16.33 -0.87 -5.19
N CYS A 67 15.14 -1.12 -4.66
CA CYS A 67 14.40 -2.35 -4.93
C CYS A 67 12.90 -2.08 -4.90
N GLY A 68 12.24 -2.30 -6.02
CA GLY A 68 10.81 -2.07 -6.17
C GLY A 68 9.93 -3.27 -5.85
N ARG A 69 10.47 -4.30 -5.18
CA ARG A 69 9.67 -5.44 -4.73
C ARG A 69 9.07 -5.15 -3.36
N ALA A 70 7.79 -5.48 -3.20
CA ALA A 70 7.06 -5.13 -1.99
C ALA A 70 5.94 -6.11 -1.71
N ALA A 71 5.47 -6.08 -0.46
CA ALA A 71 4.24 -6.77 -0.07
C ALA A 71 3.43 -5.87 0.85
N VAL A 72 2.12 -6.04 0.81
CA VAL A 72 1.19 -5.30 1.66
C VAL A 72 0.35 -6.31 2.41
N CYS A 73 0.14 -6.08 3.70
CA CYS A 73 -0.67 -6.96 4.53
C CYS A 73 -1.71 -6.17 5.31
N PHE A 74 -2.95 -6.63 5.21
CA PHE A 74 -4.05 -6.19 6.05
C PHE A 74 -4.46 -7.36 6.93
N ASN A 75 -4.52 -7.15 8.22
CA ASN A 75 -4.82 -8.20 9.18
C ASN A 75 -5.78 -7.72 10.25
N ALA A 76 -6.71 -8.58 10.63
CA ALA A 76 -7.50 -8.42 11.83
C ALA A 76 -7.59 -9.81 12.49
N ASP A 77 -7.24 -9.88 13.76
CA ASP A 77 -7.14 -11.13 14.50
C ASP A 77 -8.39 -11.99 14.37
N GLY A 78 -8.22 -13.20 13.82
CA GLY A 78 -9.29 -14.18 13.69
C GLY A 78 -10.32 -13.88 12.60
N ALA A 79 -10.26 -12.73 11.94
CA ALA A 79 -11.23 -12.35 10.91
C ALA A 79 -10.67 -12.48 9.49
N TYR A 80 -9.52 -11.90 9.25
CA TYR A 80 -8.92 -11.96 7.90
C TYR A 80 -7.41 -11.72 7.93
N ASN A 81 -6.75 -12.20 6.89
CA ASN A 81 -5.38 -11.84 6.55
C ASN A 81 -5.29 -11.69 5.03
N ILE A 82 -4.99 -10.49 4.57
CA ILE A 82 -4.87 -10.16 3.15
C ILE A 82 -3.41 -9.84 2.87
N THR A 83 -2.74 -10.67 2.09
CA THR A 83 -1.36 -10.43 1.68
C THR A 83 -1.32 -10.24 0.17
N LEU A 84 -0.80 -9.09 -0.25
CA LEU A 84 -0.60 -8.76 -1.65
C LEU A 84 0.90 -8.65 -1.90
N VAL A 85 1.38 -9.28 -2.93
CA VAL A 85 2.81 -9.27 -3.29
C VAL A 85 2.95 -8.70 -4.68
N GLY A 86 3.89 -7.80 -4.87
CA GLY A 86 4.06 -7.16 -6.16
C GLY A 86 5.21 -6.18 -6.21
N THR A 87 4.99 -5.10 -6.93
CA THR A 87 6.00 -4.05 -7.16
C THR A 87 5.48 -2.71 -6.68
N ILE A 88 6.41 -1.83 -6.32
CA ILE A 88 6.09 -0.49 -5.85
C ILE A 88 7.04 0.50 -6.51
N GLU A 89 6.51 1.68 -6.83
CA GLU A 89 7.28 2.75 -7.47
C GLU A 89 6.99 4.09 -6.80
N ILE A 90 7.94 5.01 -6.94
CA ILE A 90 7.79 6.39 -6.47
C ILE A 90 7.21 7.21 -7.61
N VAL A 91 6.12 7.93 -7.33
CA VAL A 91 5.44 8.79 -8.30
C VAL A 91 5.54 10.24 -7.81
N THR A 92 6.12 11.10 -8.63
CA THR A 92 6.27 12.53 -8.32
C THR A 92 5.50 13.41 -9.30
N ASP A 93 4.68 12.84 -10.16
CA ASP A 93 3.82 13.57 -11.09
C ASP A 93 2.91 14.52 -10.32
N PRO A 94 2.92 15.84 -10.60
CA PRO A 94 2.11 16.80 -9.87
C PRO A 94 0.61 16.51 -9.86
N GLU A 95 0.06 15.98 -10.95
CA GLU A 95 -1.35 15.63 -11.01
C GLU A 95 -1.69 14.48 -10.08
N VAL A 96 -0.85 13.46 -10.02
CA VAL A 96 -1.02 12.32 -9.13
C VAL A 96 -0.87 12.76 -7.67
N LYS A 97 0.13 13.58 -7.37
CA LYS A 97 0.34 14.13 -6.03
C LYS A 97 -0.87 14.92 -5.56
N ALA A 98 -1.46 15.73 -6.42
CA ALA A 98 -2.65 16.51 -6.10
C ALA A 98 -3.87 15.61 -5.88
N GLU A 99 -4.04 14.60 -6.72
CA GLU A 99 -5.17 13.65 -6.62
C GLU A 99 -5.13 12.82 -5.33
N MET A 100 -3.93 12.42 -4.89
CA MET A 100 -3.77 11.58 -3.70
C MET A 100 -3.66 12.36 -2.39
N TRP A 101 -3.58 13.68 -2.46
CA TRP A 101 -3.48 14.53 -1.27
C TRP A 101 -4.73 14.42 -0.40
N TYR A 102 -4.53 14.40 0.93
CA TYR A 102 -5.61 14.49 1.91
C TYR A 102 -5.16 15.34 3.11
N ASP A 103 -6.12 15.89 3.87
CA ASP A 103 -5.86 16.92 4.89
C ASP A 103 -4.86 16.53 5.97
N GLY A 104 -4.84 15.27 6.37
CA GLY A 104 -3.89 14.79 7.38
C GLY A 104 -2.42 14.96 7.00
N LEU A 105 -2.14 15.07 5.70
CA LEU A 105 -0.78 15.27 5.21
C LEU A 105 -0.24 16.66 5.50
N SER A 106 -1.09 17.65 5.77
CA SER A 106 -0.68 19.01 6.09
C SER A 106 0.14 19.13 7.38
N MET A 107 0.14 18.09 8.21
CA MET A 107 0.99 18.00 9.40
C MET A 107 2.46 17.74 9.05
N HIS A 108 2.74 17.25 7.85
CA HIS A 108 4.07 16.85 7.42
C HIS A 108 4.58 17.61 6.20
N PHE A 109 3.68 18.12 5.37
CA PHE A 109 4.03 18.78 4.11
C PHE A 109 3.26 20.08 3.97
N SER A 110 3.84 21.03 3.23
CA SER A 110 3.24 22.36 3.03
C SER A 110 2.01 22.34 2.12
N GLY A 111 1.88 21.32 1.28
CA GLY A 111 0.78 21.15 0.35
C GLY A 111 1.09 20.04 -0.65
N ALA A 112 0.16 19.80 -1.57
CA ALA A 112 0.32 18.77 -2.60
C ALA A 112 1.51 19.03 -3.53
N ASP A 113 1.96 20.27 -3.63
CA ASP A 113 3.09 20.68 -4.45
C ASP A 113 4.43 20.70 -3.70
N ASP A 114 4.44 20.30 -2.41
CA ASP A 114 5.67 20.23 -1.62
C ASP A 114 6.65 19.25 -2.30
N PRO A 115 7.87 19.68 -2.64
CA PRO A 115 8.84 18.80 -3.29
C PRO A 115 9.28 17.61 -2.40
N ALA A 116 9.08 17.71 -1.08
CA ALA A 116 9.41 16.62 -0.17
C ALA A 116 8.34 15.51 -0.12
N TYR A 117 7.16 15.77 -0.68
CA TYR A 117 6.05 14.82 -0.71
C TYR A 117 6.08 13.99 -1.99
N CYS A 118 5.84 12.69 -1.88
CA CYS A 118 5.66 11.81 -3.02
C CYS A 118 4.54 10.80 -2.77
N VAL A 119 4.11 10.16 -3.85
CA VAL A 119 3.15 9.06 -3.82
C VAL A 119 3.90 7.77 -4.10
N LEU A 120 3.57 6.72 -3.36
CA LEU A 120 4.04 5.36 -3.65
C LEU A 120 2.88 4.62 -4.30
N ARG A 121 3.13 3.97 -5.43
CA ARG A 121 2.11 3.16 -6.11
C ARG A 121 2.53 1.70 -6.08
N PHE A 122 1.73 0.90 -5.39
CA PHE A 122 1.90 -0.55 -5.31
C PHE A 122 0.99 -1.22 -6.32
N ARG A 123 1.53 -2.16 -7.08
CA ARG A 123 0.77 -2.97 -8.04
C ARG A 123 0.88 -4.43 -7.65
N THR A 124 -0.26 -5.07 -7.45
CA THR A 124 -0.32 -6.48 -7.05
C THR A 124 -0.01 -7.38 -8.23
N GLU A 125 0.86 -8.37 -8.02
CA GLU A 125 1.15 -9.43 -8.97
C GLU A 125 0.54 -10.76 -8.55
N ARG A 126 0.54 -11.03 -7.25
CA ARG A 126 -0.07 -12.24 -6.70
C ARG A 126 -0.64 -11.95 -5.32
N TYR A 127 -1.55 -12.80 -4.90
CA TYR A 127 -2.27 -12.59 -3.64
C TYR A 127 -2.39 -13.89 -2.85
N ASN A 128 -2.47 -13.76 -1.52
CA ASN A 128 -2.88 -14.80 -0.60
C ASN A 128 -3.92 -14.16 0.33
N LEU A 129 -5.17 -14.59 0.21
CA LEU A 129 -6.30 -14.05 0.93
C LEU A 129 -6.88 -15.10 1.86
N PHE A 130 -7.05 -14.73 3.12
CA PHE A 130 -7.72 -15.57 4.10
C PHE A 130 -8.83 -14.73 4.74
N ILE A 131 -10.08 -15.08 4.45
CA ILE A 131 -11.26 -14.33 4.90
C ILE A 131 -12.35 -15.33 5.25
N ASP A 132 -12.95 -15.20 6.44
CA ASP A 132 -14.05 -16.07 6.89
C ASP A 132 -13.68 -17.56 6.80
N TRP A 133 -12.43 -17.89 7.22
CA TRP A 133 -11.92 -19.27 7.23
C TRP A 133 -11.76 -19.91 5.85
N LYS A 134 -11.75 -19.09 4.81
CA LYS A 134 -11.53 -19.53 3.43
C LYS A 134 -10.27 -18.88 2.88
N GLU A 135 -9.49 -19.64 2.14
CA GLU A 135 -8.25 -19.17 1.54
C GLU A 135 -8.35 -19.14 0.02
N ALA A 136 -7.76 -18.12 -0.57
CA ALA A 136 -7.60 -18.01 -2.01
C ALA A 136 -6.19 -17.51 -2.33
N LEU A 137 -5.50 -18.23 -3.22
CA LEU A 137 -4.18 -17.85 -3.73
C LEU A 137 -4.28 -17.73 -5.24
N GLY A 138 -3.54 -16.79 -5.80
CA GLY A 138 -3.52 -16.64 -7.25
C GLY A 138 -2.65 -15.48 -7.71
N THR A 139 -2.71 -15.24 -9.01
CA THR A 139 -1.97 -14.16 -9.68
C THR A 139 -2.96 -13.24 -10.39
N LEU A 140 -2.52 -11.99 -10.56
CA LEU A 140 -3.29 -11.00 -11.34
C LEU A 140 -2.66 -10.79 -12.71
#